data_9e727c8cda497d532e6213d33058d557
#
_entry.id   9e727c8cda497d532e6213d33058d557
#
_cell.length_a   1.000
_cell.length_b   1.000
_cell.length_c   1.000
_cell.angle_alpha   90.00
_cell.angle_beta   90.00
_cell.angle_gamma   90.00
#
_symmetry.space_group_name_H-M   'P 1'
#
loop_
_entity.id
_entity.type
_entity.pdbx_description
1 polymer ?
#
loop_
_entity_poly.entity_id
_entity_poly.type
_entity_poly.pdbx_seq_one_letter_code
_entity_poly.pdbx_strand_id
1 'polypeptide(L)'
;MNRRYSLHTLALLLALCLSFQARPAGAGDASFSSLADRARECGVYSETVDRVRSAVASGDLSEPDGASLLAPLIDACGLKLPLAPLEDKLEEGLSKRVRPPLIVRALQTRIRDYLFVAGLFSGPRDKIDQRVLAVLGEGVSKGTPRGDVEAYVAEFSGQPPEPFLTGAEMVSLLGQAHFDYKLTRSVLQAGFDAGSLTPDWRYFIRLVLIARQRGLKDREIADGAAAVLSDDGSLGDVSIRLGFTSRSLTGRSNSN
;
A
#
# COMPACT_ATOMS: atom_id res chain seq x y z
N MET A 1 18.16 -68.84 30.74
CA MET A 1 17.35 -68.63 29.54
C MET A 1 18.07 -67.67 28.60
N ASN A 2 18.86 -68.22 27.67
CA ASN A 2 19.70 -67.48 26.71
C ASN A 2 18.85 -67.02 25.51
N ARG A 3 18.65 -65.68 25.33
CA ARG A 3 18.18 -65.14 24.06
C ARG A 3 19.37 -64.66 23.22
N ARG A 4 19.71 -65.48 22.22
CA ARG A 4 20.62 -65.08 21.10
C ARG A 4 19.87 -64.14 20.17
N TYR A 5 20.18 -62.87 20.18
CA TYR A 5 19.69 -61.92 19.16
C TYR A 5 20.61 -62.07 17.93
N SER A 6 19.99 -62.45 16.81
CA SER A 6 20.63 -62.71 15.52
C SER A 6 21.31 -61.45 14.95
N LEU A 7 22.58 -61.59 14.60
CA LEU A 7 23.39 -60.54 13.95
C LEU A 7 22.87 -60.04 12.56
N HIS A 8 21.79 -60.63 12.07
CA HIS A 8 21.26 -60.29 10.72
C HIS A 8 20.29 -59.12 10.73
N THR A 9 19.78 -58.67 11.89
CA THR A 9 18.88 -57.47 11.97
C THR A 9 19.64 -56.15 12.06
N LEU A 10 20.95 -56.15 12.37
CA LEU A 10 21.72 -54.92 12.46
C LEU A 10 22.27 -54.46 11.09
N ALA A 11 22.41 -55.39 10.13
CA ALA A 11 22.90 -55.03 8.78
C ALA A 11 21.85 -54.36 7.90
N LEU A 12 20.54 -54.57 8.17
CA LEU A 12 19.45 -54.01 7.37
C LEU A 12 19.12 -52.56 7.73
N LEU A 13 19.45 -52.11 8.93
CA LEU A 13 19.20 -50.73 9.41
C LEU A 13 20.29 -49.75 8.95
N LEU A 14 21.50 -50.21 8.62
CA LEU A 14 22.57 -49.35 8.19
C LEU A 14 22.50 -49.02 6.68
N ALA A 15 21.78 -49.84 5.87
CA ALA A 15 21.63 -49.60 4.44
C ALA A 15 20.53 -48.56 4.10
N LEU A 16 19.65 -48.20 5.04
CA LEU A 16 18.55 -47.25 4.80
C LEU A 16 18.93 -45.77 5.06
N CYS A 17 20.10 -45.50 5.63
CA CYS A 17 20.53 -44.12 5.93
C CYS A 17 21.37 -43.44 4.85
N LEU A 18 21.71 -44.11 3.78
CA LEU A 18 22.58 -43.57 2.72
C LEU A 18 21.88 -43.07 1.45
N SER A 19 20.54 -43.11 1.41
CA SER A 19 19.76 -42.75 0.19
C SER A 19 19.07 -41.39 0.28
N PHE A 20 19.36 -40.51 1.25
CA PHE A 20 18.66 -39.24 1.39
C PHE A 20 19.60 -38.03 1.33
N GLN A 21 20.43 -37.97 0.27
CA GLN A 21 21.16 -36.74 -0.07
C GLN A 21 21.15 -36.49 -1.59
N ALA A 22 20.01 -36.64 -2.24
CA ALA A 22 19.77 -35.92 -3.47
C ALA A 22 19.20 -34.55 -3.07
N ARG A 23 20.07 -33.60 -2.70
CA ARG A 23 19.73 -32.18 -2.81
C ARG A 23 19.30 -31.96 -4.24
N PRO A 24 18.10 -31.41 -4.51
CA PRO A 24 17.81 -30.91 -5.85
C PRO A 24 18.83 -29.79 -6.10
N ALA A 25 19.85 -30.07 -6.90
CA ALA A 25 20.64 -29.07 -7.58
C ALA A 25 19.70 -28.38 -8.57
N GLY A 26 19.24 -27.16 -8.23
CA GLY A 26 18.31 -26.47 -9.12
C GLY A 26 17.66 -25.21 -8.58
N ALA A 27 18.20 -24.57 -7.54
CA ALA A 27 18.05 -23.12 -7.41
C ALA A 27 19.28 -22.52 -8.12
N GLY A 28 19.34 -22.62 -9.44
CA GLY A 28 20.24 -21.81 -10.23
C GLY A 28 19.90 -20.35 -9.92
N ASP A 29 20.86 -19.57 -9.42
CA ASP A 29 20.75 -18.13 -9.29
C ASP A 29 20.27 -17.62 -10.64
N ALA A 30 18.99 -17.18 -10.72
CA ALA A 30 18.44 -16.66 -11.95
C ALA A 30 19.31 -15.46 -12.34
N SER A 31 19.88 -15.49 -13.53
CA SER A 31 20.74 -14.39 -13.98
C SER A 31 19.96 -13.08 -13.92
N PHE A 32 20.64 -11.97 -13.69
CA PHE A 32 20.02 -10.64 -13.70
C PHE A 32 19.17 -10.42 -14.97
N SER A 33 19.65 -10.88 -16.14
CA SER A 33 18.89 -10.79 -17.39
C SER A 33 17.55 -11.51 -17.31
N SER A 34 17.53 -12.74 -16.81
CA SER A 34 16.28 -13.52 -16.64
C SER A 34 15.30 -12.85 -15.68
N LEU A 35 15.77 -12.25 -14.59
CA LEU A 35 14.91 -11.50 -13.66
C LEU A 35 14.35 -10.23 -14.31
N ALA A 36 15.16 -9.53 -15.11
CA ALA A 36 14.70 -8.34 -15.82
C ALA A 36 13.63 -8.68 -16.87
N ASP A 37 13.74 -9.82 -17.55
CA ASP A 37 12.71 -10.27 -18.48
C ASP A 37 11.43 -10.67 -17.76
N ARG A 38 11.53 -11.40 -16.64
CA ARG A 38 10.38 -11.74 -15.79
C ARG A 38 9.69 -10.49 -15.22
N ALA A 39 10.44 -9.46 -14.85
CA ALA A 39 9.85 -8.21 -14.39
C ALA A 39 8.99 -7.55 -15.48
N ARG A 40 9.45 -7.55 -16.74
CA ARG A 40 8.66 -7.08 -17.89
C ARG A 40 7.41 -7.92 -18.13
N GLU A 41 7.53 -9.25 -18.08
CA GLU A 41 6.40 -10.18 -18.21
C GLU A 41 5.34 -9.95 -17.11
N CYS A 42 5.77 -9.53 -15.93
CA CYS A 42 4.90 -9.10 -14.83
C CYS A 42 4.20 -7.75 -15.05
N GLY A 43 4.56 -7.00 -16.08
CA GLY A 43 4.01 -5.68 -16.37
C GLY A 43 4.69 -4.53 -15.60
N VAL A 44 5.90 -4.77 -15.06
CA VAL A 44 6.76 -3.68 -14.58
C VAL A 44 7.12 -2.79 -15.77
N TYR A 45 7.00 -1.48 -15.60
CA TYR A 45 7.29 -0.52 -16.69
C TYR A 45 8.67 -0.76 -17.30
N SER A 46 8.74 -0.75 -18.63
CA SER A 46 10.00 -0.95 -19.36
C SER A 46 11.05 0.05 -18.94
N GLU A 47 10.68 1.30 -18.70
CA GLU A 47 11.56 2.36 -18.26
C GLU A 47 12.24 2.05 -16.92
N THR A 48 11.50 1.48 -15.97
CA THR A 48 12.04 1.07 -14.65
C THR A 48 13.04 -0.07 -14.82
N VAL A 49 12.69 -1.10 -15.61
CA VAL A 49 13.60 -2.23 -15.88
C VAL A 49 14.85 -1.75 -16.63
N ASP A 50 14.69 -0.88 -17.64
CA ASP A 50 15.81 -0.35 -18.43
C ASP A 50 16.72 0.56 -17.62
N ARG A 51 16.19 1.32 -16.67
CA ARG A 51 17.00 2.10 -15.72
C ARG A 51 17.89 1.19 -14.86
N VAL A 52 17.34 0.12 -14.30
CA VAL A 52 18.14 -0.85 -13.51
C VAL A 52 19.18 -1.51 -14.40
N ARG A 53 18.82 -1.94 -15.64
CA ARG A 53 19.75 -2.51 -16.60
C ARG A 53 20.89 -1.56 -16.97
N SER A 54 20.57 -0.29 -17.21
CA SER A 54 21.58 0.72 -17.54
C SER A 54 22.55 0.97 -16.39
N ALA A 55 22.04 1.00 -15.13
CA ALA A 55 22.87 1.16 -13.95
C ALA A 55 23.81 -0.05 -13.73
N VAL A 56 23.37 -1.26 -14.07
CA VAL A 56 24.23 -2.46 -14.03
C VAL A 56 25.25 -2.40 -15.17
N ALA A 57 24.85 -2.01 -16.37
CA ALA A 57 25.76 -1.94 -17.52
C ALA A 57 26.84 -0.85 -17.37
N SER A 58 26.53 0.26 -16.69
CA SER A 58 27.50 1.34 -16.38
C SER A 58 28.40 1.01 -15.19
N GLY A 59 28.11 -0.03 -14.42
CA GLY A 59 28.84 -0.38 -13.18
C GLY A 59 28.40 0.41 -11.94
N ASP A 60 27.35 1.22 -12.03
CA ASP A 60 26.77 1.92 -10.87
C ASP A 60 26.07 0.96 -9.90
N LEU A 61 25.61 -0.18 -10.42
CA LEU A 61 25.07 -1.30 -9.65
C LEU A 61 25.80 -2.59 -10.02
N SER A 62 25.99 -3.49 -9.05
CA SER A 62 26.38 -4.87 -9.35
C SER A 62 25.17 -5.67 -9.89
N GLU A 63 25.41 -6.74 -10.66
CA GLU A 63 24.32 -7.62 -11.08
C GLU A 63 23.47 -8.17 -9.91
N PRO A 64 24.07 -8.62 -8.77
CA PRO A 64 23.31 -9.01 -7.59
C PRO A 64 22.45 -7.87 -7.02
N ASP A 65 22.93 -6.64 -7.02
CA ASP A 65 22.13 -5.49 -6.57
C ASP A 65 20.96 -5.22 -7.51
N GLY A 66 21.20 -5.22 -8.83
CA GLY A 66 20.14 -5.08 -9.84
C GLY A 66 19.08 -6.17 -9.70
N ALA A 67 19.48 -7.42 -9.53
CA ALA A 67 18.59 -8.56 -9.29
C ALA A 67 17.77 -8.35 -8.02
N SER A 68 18.40 -7.93 -6.92
CA SER A 68 17.73 -7.70 -5.65
C SER A 68 16.68 -6.58 -5.69
N LEU A 69 16.88 -5.56 -6.53
CA LEU A 69 15.94 -4.47 -6.72
C LEU A 69 14.68 -4.89 -7.49
N LEU A 70 14.80 -5.80 -8.48
CA LEU A 70 13.67 -6.27 -9.26
C LEU A 70 12.87 -7.39 -8.58
N ALA A 71 13.50 -8.19 -7.73
CA ALA A 71 12.86 -9.32 -7.07
C ALA A 71 11.56 -8.93 -6.30
N PRO A 72 11.51 -7.86 -5.49
CA PRO A 72 10.28 -7.47 -4.81
C PRO A 72 9.12 -7.12 -5.75
N LEU A 73 9.39 -6.56 -6.94
CA LEU A 73 8.36 -6.25 -7.94
C LEU A 73 7.78 -7.54 -8.54
N ILE A 74 8.63 -8.51 -8.83
CA ILE A 74 8.22 -9.84 -9.31
C ILE A 74 7.38 -10.56 -8.25
N ASP A 75 7.79 -10.50 -6.98
CA ASP A 75 7.04 -11.07 -5.86
C ASP A 75 5.66 -10.40 -5.73
N ALA A 76 5.59 -9.07 -5.80
CA ALA A 76 4.34 -8.31 -5.76
C ALA A 76 3.40 -8.70 -6.91
N CYS A 77 3.93 -8.88 -8.12
CA CYS A 77 3.19 -9.39 -9.28
C CYS A 77 2.57 -10.76 -8.99
N GLY A 78 3.37 -11.71 -8.54
CA GLY A 78 2.89 -13.06 -8.18
C GLY A 78 1.79 -13.01 -7.09
N LEU A 79 1.84 -12.04 -6.20
CA LEU A 79 0.88 -11.80 -5.14
C LEU A 79 -0.34 -10.96 -5.58
N LYS A 80 -0.40 -10.52 -6.83
CA LYS A 80 -1.47 -9.66 -7.37
C LYS A 80 -1.61 -8.34 -6.61
N LEU A 81 -0.50 -7.71 -6.29
CA LEU A 81 -0.45 -6.41 -5.62
C LEU A 81 -0.21 -5.27 -6.62
N PRO A 82 -0.56 -4.01 -6.28
CA PRO A 82 -0.31 -2.85 -7.13
C PRO A 82 1.19 -2.66 -7.38
N LEU A 83 1.63 -2.64 -8.64
CA LEU A 83 3.04 -2.46 -9.00
C LEU A 83 3.44 -0.98 -9.05
N ALA A 84 2.62 -0.11 -9.65
CA ALA A 84 2.99 1.27 -9.89
C ALA A 84 3.54 2.02 -8.65
N PRO A 85 2.93 1.96 -7.46
CA PRO A 85 3.51 2.64 -6.29
C PRO A 85 4.82 2.02 -5.80
N LEU A 86 5.08 0.73 -6.10
CA LEU A 86 6.35 0.07 -5.80
C LEU A 86 7.43 0.53 -6.78
N GLU A 87 7.08 0.65 -8.05
CA GLU A 87 7.96 1.19 -9.10
C GLU A 87 8.35 2.64 -8.80
N ASP A 88 7.38 3.50 -8.45
CA ASP A 88 7.64 4.88 -8.01
C ASP A 88 8.64 4.91 -6.85
N LYS A 89 8.53 3.96 -5.90
CA LYS A 89 9.44 3.88 -4.75
C LYS A 89 10.84 3.42 -5.13
N LEU A 90 10.94 2.48 -6.08
CA LEU A 90 12.23 2.06 -6.64
C LEU A 90 12.91 3.25 -7.35
N GLU A 91 12.17 3.93 -8.22
CA GLU A 91 12.63 5.09 -8.99
C GLU A 91 13.10 6.23 -8.07
N GLU A 92 12.32 6.52 -7.01
CA GLU A 92 12.71 7.49 -5.98
C GLU A 92 14.05 7.11 -5.33
N GLY A 93 14.20 5.83 -4.97
CA GLY A 93 15.42 5.33 -4.35
C GLY A 93 16.63 5.45 -5.26
N LEU A 94 16.49 5.06 -6.52
CA LEU A 94 17.56 5.16 -7.54
C LEU A 94 17.95 6.62 -7.81
N SER A 95 16.95 7.50 -7.97
CA SER A 95 17.18 8.94 -8.22
C SER A 95 17.91 9.63 -7.08
N LYS A 96 17.61 9.22 -5.84
CA LYS A 96 18.28 9.73 -4.62
C LYS A 96 19.59 9.00 -4.31
N ARG A 97 20.03 8.06 -5.15
CA ARG A 97 21.24 7.23 -4.95
C ARG A 97 21.23 6.51 -3.60
N VAL A 98 20.07 6.04 -3.16
CA VAL A 98 19.93 5.23 -1.95
C VAL A 98 20.56 3.87 -2.18
N ARG A 99 21.28 3.33 -1.18
CA ARG A 99 21.91 2.00 -1.28
C ARG A 99 20.88 0.91 -1.55
N PRO A 100 21.11 -0.03 -2.49
CA PRO A 100 20.16 -1.06 -2.90
C PRO A 100 19.47 -1.81 -1.74
N PRO A 101 20.17 -2.26 -0.68
CA PRO A 101 19.52 -2.96 0.42
C PRO A 101 18.45 -2.13 1.16
N LEU A 102 18.61 -0.80 1.19
CA LEU A 102 17.61 0.09 1.82
C LEU A 102 16.38 0.26 0.94
N ILE A 103 16.56 0.32 -0.39
CA ILE A 103 15.46 0.34 -1.36
C ILE A 103 14.66 -0.96 -1.25
N VAL A 104 15.34 -2.11 -1.29
CA VAL A 104 14.72 -3.43 -1.15
C VAL A 104 13.91 -3.54 0.14
N ARG A 105 14.48 -3.09 1.28
CA ARG A 105 13.77 -3.07 2.56
C ARG A 105 12.51 -2.20 2.53
N ALA A 106 12.57 -1.04 1.87
CA ALA A 106 11.43 -0.16 1.73
C ALA A 106 10.31 -0.80 0.88
N LEU A 107 10.68 -1.44 -0.25
CA LEU A 107 9.74 -2.17 -1.10
C LEU A 107 9.08 -3.33 -0.35
N GLN A 108 9.87 -4.15 0.36
CA GLN A 108 9.35 -5.25 1.18
C GLN A 108 8.41 -4.76 2.29
N THR A 109 8.68 -3.59 2.87
CA THR A 109 7.78 -3.00 3.87
C THR A 109 6.44 -2.64 3.24
N ARG A 110 6.43 -1.97 2.08
CA ARG A 110 5.19 -1.66 1.34
C ARG A 110 4.41 -2.90 0.93
N ILE A 111 5.10 -3.94 0.46
CA ILE A 111 4.47 -5.22 0.14
C ILE A 111 3.74 -5.79 1.37
N ARG A 112 4.35 -5.74 2.55
CA ARG A 112 3.67 -6.16 3.80
C ARG A 112 2.45 -5.32 4.13
N ASP A 113 2.49 -4.01 3.89
CA ASP A 113 1.35 -3.12 4.12
C ASP A 113 0.22 -3.41 3.13
N TYR A 114 0.52 -3.66 1.85
CA TYR A 114 -0.47 -4.11 0.86
C TYR A 114 -1.07 -5.48 1.19
N LEU A 115 -0.25 -6.43 1.67
CA LEU A 115 -0.73 -7.74 2.10
C LEU A 115 -1.65 -7.64 3.31
N PHE A 116 -1.33 -6.76 4.26
CA PHE A 116 -2.21 -6.46 5.38
C PHE A 116 -3.57 -5.96 4.87
N VAL A 117 -3.59 -4.95 4.01
CA VAL A 117 -4.85 -4.42 3.45
C VAL A 117 -5.60 -5.47 2.65
N ALA A 118 -4.92 -6.23 1.79
CA ALA A 118 -5.54 -7.30 1.01
C ALA A 118 -6.18 -8.38 1.89
N GLY A 119 -5.61 -8.64 3.07
CA GLY A 119 -6.13 -9.58 4.05
C GLY A 119 -7.44 -9.13 4.75
N LEU A 120 -7.81 -7.85 4.63
CA LEU A 120 -9.06 -7.33 5.20
C LEU A 120 -10.29 -7.65 4.32
N PHE A 121 -10.08 -7.97 3.05
CA PHE A 121 -11.16 -8.27 2.12
C PHE A 121 -11.43 -9.77 2.05
N SER A 122 -12.71 -10.13 1.98
CA SER A 122 -13.13 -11.51 1.74
C SER A 122 -13.04 -11.84 0.25
N GLY A 123 -12.39 -12.94 -0.08
CA GLY A 123 -12.31 -13.43 -1.46
C GLY A 123 -10.92 -13.31 -2.10
N PRO A 124 -10.80 -13.68 -3.39
CA PRO A 124 -9.52 -13.68 -4.08
C PRO A 124 -9.02 -12.26 -4.37
N ARG A 125 -7.69 -12.05 -4.24
CA ARG A 125 -7.06 -10.72 -4.39
C ARG A 125 -7.25 -10.07 -5.75
N ASP A 126 -7.34 -10.86 -6.80
CA ASP A 126 -7.57 -10.36 -8.17
C ASP A 126 -8.97 -9.76 -8.37
N LYS A 127 -9.86 -9.90 -7.39
CA LYS A 127 -11.20 -9.26 -7.36
C LYS A 127 -11.23 -7.97 -6.54
N ILE A 128 -10.19 -7.67 -5.81
CA ILE A 128 -10.09 -6.41 -5.05
C ILE A 128 -9.68 -5.29 -6.03
N ASP A 129 -10.35 -4.15 -5.95
CA ASP A 129 -9.95 -2.99 -6.75
C ASP A 129 -8.51 -2.58 -6.42
N GLN A 130 -7.64 -2.62 -7.42
CA GLN A 130 -6.21 -2.32 -7.25
C GLN A 130 -5.97 -0.87 -6.79
N ARG A 131 -6.87 0.06 -7.13
CA ARG A 131 -6.81 1.46 -6.66
C ARG A 131 -7.03 1.52 -5.16
N VAL A 132 -7.98 0.76 -4.63
CA VAL A 132 -8.25 0.68 -3.19
C VAL A 132 -7.06 0.07 -2.45
N LEU A 133 -6.49 -1.04 -2.95
CA LEU A 133 -5.27 -1.62 -2.37
C LEU A 133 -4.11 -0.63 -2.35
N ALA A 134 -3.91 0.11 -3.46
CA ALA A 134 -2.86 1.12 -3.55
C ALA A 134 -3.09 2.25 -2.54
N VAL A 135 -4.28 2.82 -2.47
CA VAL A 135 -4.63 3.95 -1.60
C VAL A 135 -4.48 3.58 -0.12
N LEU A 136 -5.09 2.48 0.32
CA LEU A 136 -5.05 2.07 1.73
C LEU A 136 -3.65 1.57 2.13
N GLY A 137 -2.98 0.80 1.26
CA GLY A 137 -1.62 0.33 1.52
C GLY A 137 -0.60 1.47 1.60
N GLU A 138 -0.68 2.45 0.68
CA GLU A 138 0.11 3.67 0.78
C GLU A 138 -0.23 4.49 2.01
N GLY A 139 -1.52 4.56 2.39
CA GLY A 139 -1.96 5.20 3.62
C GLY A 139 -1.25 4.61 4.83
N VAL A 140 -1.28 3.27 5.00
CA VAL A 140 -0.58 2.55 6.08
C VAL A 140 0.92 2.82 6.03
N SER A 141 1.54 2.72 4.87
CA SER A 141 2.97 2.98 4.69
C SER A 141 3.39 4.41 5.07
N LYS A 142 2.46 5.36 5.00
CA LYS A 142 2.67 6.78 5.34
C LYS A 142 2.18 7.17 6.73
N GLY A 143 1.70 6.21 7.53
CA GLY A 143 1.37 6.41 8.92
C GLY A 143 -0.13 6.45 9.27
N THR A 144 -1.02 6.14 8.33
CA THR A 144 -2.42 5.89 8.66
C THR A 144 -2.51 4.71 9.63
N PRO A 145 -3.17 4.82 10.78
CA PRO A 145 -3.30 3.73 11.72
C PRO A 145 -3.98 2.51 11.09
N ARG A 146 -3.40 1.33 11.27
CA ARG A 146 -3.98 0.07 10.74
C ARG A 146 -5.40 -0.18 11.22
N GLY A 147 -5.68 0.13 12.51
CA GLY A 147 -7.01 -0.01 13.08
C GLY A 147 -8.07 0.84 12.39
N ASP A 148 -7.71 2.02 11.88
CA ASP A 148 -8.63 2.88 11.12
C ASP A 148 -8.97 2.25 9.77
N VAL A 149 -7.97 1.67 9.10
CA VAL A 149 -8.15 0.96 7.84
C VAL A 149 -8.98 -0.32 8.01
N GLU A 150 -8.72 -1.10 9.08
CA GLU A 150 -9.51 -2.28 9.45
C GLU A 150 -10.98 -1.92 9.68
N ALA A 151 -11.22 -0.89 10.49
CA ALA A 151 -12.58 -0.45 10.81
C ALA A 151 -13.31 0.06 9.55
N TYR A 152 -12.61 0.81 8.69
CA TYR A 152 -13.15 1.30 7.44
C TYR A 152 -13.59 0.17 6.50
N VAL A 153 -12.71 -0.80 6.24
CA VAL A 153 -13.01 -1.93 5.36
C VAL A 153 -14.13 -2.79 5.95
N ALA A 154 -14.07 -3.08 7.26
CA ALA A 154 -15.10 -3.89 7.92
C ALA A 154 -16.50 -3.26 7.82
N GLU A 155 -16.59 -1.94 7.90
CA GLU A 155 -17.87 -1.23 7.94
C GLU A 155 -18.40 -0.89 6.54
N PHE A 156 -17.52 -0.49 5.61
CA PHE A 156 -17.95 0.13 4.36
C PHE A 156 -17.64 -0.68 3.08
N SER A 157 -17.07 -1.89 3.19
CA SER A 157 -16.71 -2.69 1.99
C SER A 157 -17.89 -3.09 1.10
N GLY A 158 -19.13 -2.96 1.58
CA GLY A 158 -20.36 -3.17 0.80
C GLY A 158 -20.83 -1.96 -0.01
N GLN A 159 -20.15 -0.82 0.10
CA GLN A 159 -20.53 0.40 -0.62
C GLN A 159 -20.14 0.32 -2.11
N PRO A 160 -20.78 1.13 -2.99
CA PRO A 160 -20.43 1.20 -4.40
C PRO A 160 -18.93 1.53 -4.61
N PRO A 161 -18.29 1.01 -5.67
CA PRO A 161 -16.83 1.09 -5.84
C PRO A 161 -16.24 2.51 -5.80
N GLU A 162 -16.82 3.48 -6.48
CA GLU A 162 -16.28 4.85 -6.53
C GLU A 162 -16.44 5.61 -5.20
N PRO A 163 -17.60 5.64 -4.52
CA PRO A 163 -17.70 6.17 -3.17
C PRO A 163 -16.80 5.48 -2.17
N PHE A 164 -16.66 4.13 -2.26
CA PHE A 164 -15.73 3.38 -1.41
C PHE A 164 -14.28 3.78 -1.65
N LEU A 165 -13.85 3.97 -2.89
CA LEU A 165 -12.50 4.47 -3.19
C LEU A 165 -12.29 5.87 -2.62
N THR A 166 -13.25 6.78 -2.78
CA THR A 166 -13.19 8.13 -2.21
C THR A 166 -13.07 8.10 -0.69
N GLY A 167 -13.85 7.24 -0.03
CA GLY A 167 -13.74 7.04 1.43
C GLY A 167 -12.38 6.49 1.84
N ALA A 168 -11.80 5.56 1.09
CA ALA A 168 -10.46 5.03 1.31
C ALA A 168 -9.39 6.13 1.22
N GLU A 169 -9.49 7.04 0.23
CA GLU A 169 -8.63 8.20 0.10
C GLU A 169 -8.75 9.15 1.31
N MET A 170 -9.99 9.40 1.77
CA MET A 170 -10.25 10.22 2.95
C MET A 170 -9.65 9.59 4.21
N VAL A 171 -9.90 8.31 4.48
CA VAL A 171 -9.33 7.60 5.65
C VAL A 171 -7.80 7.66 5.62
N SER A 172 -7.20 7.39 4.46
CA SER A 172 -5.75 7.43 4.31
C SER A 172 -5.17 8.81 4.61
N LEU A 173 -5.72 9.87 4.05
CA LEU A 173 -5.21 11.23 4.20
C LEU A 173 -5.50 11.83 5.60
N LEU A 174 -6.70 11.59 6.12
CA LEU A 174 -7.10 12.07 7.44
C LEU A 174 -6.33 11.37 8.55
N GLY A 175 -6.12 10.03 8.42
CA GLY A 175 -5.32 9.26 9.36
C GLY A 175 -3.87 9.73 9.42
N GLN A 176 -3.24 10.05 8.27
CA GLN A 176 -1.89 10.65 8.22
C GLN A 176 -1.85 12.02 8.91
N ALA A 177 -2.94 12.78 8.87
CA ALA A 177 -3.07 14.07 9.57
C ALA A 177 -3.51 13.93 11.04
N HIS A 178 -3.56 12.70 11.57
CA HIS A 178 -4.02 12.42 12.94
C HIS A 178 -5.42 12.99 13.24
N PHE A 179 -6.32 12.92 12.26
CA PHE A 179 -7.73 13.23 12.47
C PHE A 179 -8.41 12.00 13.08
N ASP A 180 -9.23 12.20 14.11
CA ASP A 180 -9.85 11.09 14.86
C ASP A 180 -10.74 10.25 13.93
N TYR A 181 -10.52 8.94 13.88
CA TYR A 181 -11.28 8.04 13.02
C TYR A 181 -12.78 8.07 13.30
N LYS A 182 -13.22 8.25 14.55
CA LYS A 182 -14.65 8.35 14.87
C LYS A 182 -15.30 9.55 14.17
N LEU A 183 -14.56 10.64 14.04
CA LEU A 183 -15.00 11.81 13.29
C LEU A 183 -14.98 11.57 11.79
N THR A 184 -13.91 10.95 11.27
CA THR A 184 -13.83 10.51 9.87
C THR A 184 -15.01 9.60 9.54
N ARG A 185 -15.30 8.61 10.38
CA ARG A 185 -16.41 7.69 10.23
C ARG A 185 -17.76 8.40 10.16
N SER A 186 -18.00 9.40 11.01
CA SER A 186 -19.27 10.14 10.99
C SER A 186 -19.47 10.92 9.69
N VAL A 187 -18.40 11.49 9.13
CA VAL A 187 -18.41 12.18 7.84
C VAL A 187 -18.70 11.19 6.70
N LEU A 188 -18.00 10.04 6.70
CA LEU A 188 -18.18 8.99 5.69
C LEU A 188 -19.59 8.41 5.73
N GLN A 189 -20.11 8.12 6.94
CA GLN A 189 -21.47 7.59 7.11
C GLN A 189 -22.49 8.54 6.50
N ALA A 190 -22.41 9.85 6.81
CA ALA A 190 -23.32 10.85 6.23
C ALA A 190 -23.27 10.85 4.70
N GLY A 191 -22.07 10.79 4.13
CA GLY A 191 -21.90 10.79 2.67
C GLY A 191 -22.38 9.50 1.99
N PHE A 192 -22.16 8.34 2.62
CA PHE A 192 -22.67 7.06 2.11
C PHE A 192 -24.20 6.98 2.21
N ASP A 193 -24.80 7.39 3.33
CA ASP A 193 -26.25 7.35 3.55
C ASP A 193 -27.00 8.28 2.58
N ALA A 194 -26.44 9.44 2.28
CA ALA A 194 -27.01 10.39 1.33
C ALA A 194 -26.63 10.08 -0.14
N GLY A 195 -25.65 9.19 -0.40
CA GLY A 195 -25.12 8.96 -1.74
C GLY A 195 -24.33 10.15 -2.30
N SER A 196 -23.89 11.07 -1.48
CA SER A 196 -23.28 12.37 -1.83
C SER A 196 -21.75 12.34 -1.83
N LEU A 197 -21.11 11.19 -1.49
CA LEU A 197 -19.66 11.06 -1.42
C LEU A 197 -19.04 11.00 -2.82
N THR A 198 -18.85 12.14 -3.44
CA THR A 198 -18.23 12.28 -4.77
C THR A 198 -16.70 12.25 -4.69
N PRO A 199 -15.97 12.00 -5.81
CA PRO A 199 -14.50 11.97 -5.82
C PRO A 199 -13.81 13.24 -5.30
N ASP A 200 -14.46 14.38 -5.33
CA ASP A 200 -13.89 15.64 -4.83
C ASP A 200 -13.67 15.63 -3.31
N TRP A 201 -14.42 14.80 -2.57
CA TRP A 201 -14.28 14.70 -1.13
C TRP A 201 -12.91 14.18 -0.65
N ARG A 202 -12.12 13.56 -1.52
CA ARG A 202 -10.71 13.25 -1.21
C ARG A 202 -9.89 14.49 -0.83
N TYR A 203 -10.30 15.68 -1.27
CA TYR A 203 -9.65 16.94 -0.93
C TYR A 203 -10.12 17.53 0.41
N PHE A 204 -11.01 16.88 1.13
CA PHE A 204 -11.48 17.32 2.45
C PHE A 204 -10.33 17.56 3.44
N ILE A 205 -9.25 16.78 3.33
CA ILE A 205 -8.03 16.98 4.12
C ILE A 205 -7.48 18.41 4.01
N ARG A 206 -7.53 19.04 2.84
CA ARG A 206 -7.04 20.41 2.64
C ARG A 206 -7.84 21.40 3.48
N LEU A 207 -9.16 21.20 3.53
CA LEU A 207 -10.06 22.01 4.33
C LEU A 207 -9.80 21.80 5.83
N VAL A 208 -9.60 20.56 6.27
CA VAL A 208 -9.24 20.23 7.66
C VAL A 208 -7.97 20.98 8.08
N LEU A 209 -6.92 20.94 7.25
CA LEU A 209 -5.65 21.61 7.57
C LEU A 209 -5.82 23.13 7.68
N ILE A 210 -6.58 23.74 6.76
CA ILE A 210 -6.86 25.19 6.81
C ILE A 210 -7.71 25.55 8.03
N ALA A 211 -8.73 24.74 8.33
CA ALA A 211 -9.62 24.96 9.47
C ALA A 211 -8.87 24.88 10.80
N ARG A 212 -7.99 23.88 10.96
CA ARG A 212 -7.09 23.77 12.13
C ARG A 212 -6.18 24.99 12.28
N GLN A 213 -5.60 25.49 11.19
CA GLN A 213 -4.77 26.70 11.22
C GLN A 213 -5.54 27.93 11.70
N ARG A 214 -6.86 27.94 11.59
CA ARG A 214 -7.75 29.01 12.07
C ARG A 214 -8.33 28.73 13.46
N GLY A 215 -7.90 27.64 14.10
CA GLY A 215 -8.28 27.30 15.46
C GLY A 215 -9.59 26.53 15.60
N LEU A 216 -10.20 26.07 14.48
CA LEU A 216 -11.38 25.19 14.57
C LEU A 216 -10.96 23.81 15.10
N LYS A 217 -11.83 23.23 15.92
CA LYS A 217 -11.64 21.88 16.43
C LYS A 217 -12.08 20.83 15.41
N ASP A 218 -11.45 19.67 15.41
CA ASP A 218 -11.77 18.57 14.50
C ASP A 218 -13.26 18.19 14.53
N ARG A 219 -13.89 18.21 15.71
CA ARG A 219 -15.32 17.93 15.83
C ARG A 219 -16.18 18.94 15.07
N GLU A 220 -15.89 20.23 15.19
CA GLU A 220 -16.62 21.30 14.49
C GLU A 220 -16.50 21.12 12.97
N ILE A 221 -15.30 20.74 12.52
CA ILE A 221 -15.01 20.48 11.11
C ILE A 221 -15.79 19.24 10.62
N ALA A 222 -15.78 18.16 11.40
CA ALA A 222 -16.50 16.92 11.06
C ALA A 222 -18.00 17.11 11.05
N ASP A 223 -18.56 17.77 12.07
CA ASP A 223 -19.99 18.03 12.19
C ASP A 223 -20.48 18.92 11.02
N GLY A 224 -19.66 19.92 10.64
CA GLY A 224 -19.94 20.78 9.48
C GLY A 224 -19.93 19.99 8.15
N ALA A 225 -18.95 19.12 7.97
CA ALA A 225 -18.83 18.29 6.78
C ALA A 225 -19.95 17.25 6.68
N ALA A 226 -20.26 16.56 7.77
CA ALA A 226 -21.34 15.57 7.80
C ALA A 226 -22.71 16.21 7.48
N ALA A 227 -23.01 17.39 8.04
CA ALA A 227 -24.25 18.09 7.74
C ALA A 227 -24.35 18.48 6.26
N VAL A 228 -23.24 18.94 5.65
CA VAL A 228 -23.23 19.30 4.21
C VAL A 228 -23.41 18.05 3.35
N LEU A 229 -22.76 16.94 3.68
CA LEU A 229 -22.96 15.66 2.97
C LEU A 229 -24.38 15.14 3.06
N SER A 230 -25.02 15.27 4.24
CA SER A 230 -26.42 14.87 4.41
C SER A 230 -27.39 15.70 3.53
N ASP A 231 -27.01 16.91 3.17
CA ASP A 231 -27.77 17.82 2.30
C ASP A 231 -27.33 17.78 0.82
N ASP A 232 -26.56 16.74 0.41
CA ASP A 232 -25.96 16.57 -0.93
C ASP A 232 -25.11 17.77 -1.37
N GLY A 233 -24.44 18.41 -0.41
CA GLY A 233 -23.59 19.58 -0.64
C GLY A 233 -22.14 19.25 -1.00
N SER A 234 -21.40 20.29 -1.39
CA SER A 234 -20.01 20.22 -1.85
C SER A 234 -19.00 20.63 -0.77
N LEU A 235 -17.70 20.40 -1.00
CA LEU A 235 -16.62 20.95 -0.15
C LEU A 235 -16.64 22.47 -0.08
N GLY A 236 -17.14 23.15 -1.13
CA GLY A 236 -17.34 24.59 -1.10
C GLY A 236 -18.36 25.02 -0.04
N ASP A 237 -19.44 24.27 0.11
CA ASP A 237 -20.48 24.53 1.11
C ASP A 237 -19.98 24.28 2.53
N VAL A 238 -19.12 23.25 2.72
CA VAL A 238 -18.41 23.07 4.01
C VAL A 238 -17.57 24.30 4.34
N SER A 239 -16.85 24.85 3.36
CA SER A 239 -16.04 26.06 3.55
C SER A 239 -16.89 27.24 4.00
N ILE A 240 -18.03 27.46 3.36
CA ILE A 240 -18.98 28.52 3.71
C ILE A 240 -19.54 28.29 5.12
N ARG A 241 -19.97 27.07 5.43
CA ARG A 241 -20.52 26.68 6.73
C ARG A 241 -19.53 26.88 7.88
N LEU A 242 -18.24 26.63 7.62
CA LEU A 242 -17.16 26.87 8.59
C LEU A 242 -16.68 28.33 8.63
N GLY A 243 -17.36 29.26 7.95
CA GLY A 243 -17.04 30.68 7.93
C GLY A 243 -15.85 31.06 7.06
N PHE A 244 -15.47 30.23 6.08
CA PHE A 244 -14.42 30.56 5.13
C PHE A 244 -15.00 31.29 3.92
N THR A 245 -14.35 32.36 3.52
CA THR A 245 -14.63 33.04 2.24
C THR A 245 -13.71 32.48 1.15
N SER A 246 -14.11 32.57 -0.12
CA SER A 246 -13.31 32.13 -1.26
C SER A 246 -11.91 32.78 -1.29
N ARG A 247 -11.74 34.01 -0.78
CA ARG A 247 -10.43 34.67 -0.62
C ARG A 247 -9.53 33.95 0.40
N SER A 248 -10.09 33.29 1.38
CA SER A 248 -9.33 32.63 2.45
C SER A 248 -8.75 31.26 2.04
N LEU A 249 -9.26 30.67 0.97
CA LEU A 249 -8.78 29.39 0.45
C LEU A 249 -7.60 29.55 -0.54
N THR A 250 -7.41 30.72 -1.15
CA THR A 250 -6.40 30.97 -2.17
C THR A 250 -5.07 31.49 -1.64
N GLY A 251 -4.95 31.72 -0.31
CA GLY A 251 -3.67 32.08 0.33
C GLY A 251 -3.07 33.43 -0.10
N ARG A 252 -3.79 34.30 -0.80
CA ARG A 252 -3.34 35.67 -1.08
C ARG A 252 -3.64 36.57 0.13
N SER A 253 -2.75 36.56 1.08
CA SER A 253 -2.57 37.66 2.03
C SER A 253 -2.08 38.86 1.22
N ASN A 254 -2.92 39.86 1.00
CA ASN A 254 -2.44 41.18 0.62
C ASN A 254 -1.80 41.77 1.89
N SER A 255 -0.47 41.63 2.02
CA SER A 255 0.32 42.50 2.87
C SER A 255 0.33 43.90 2.23
N ASN A 256 -0.42 44.82 2.81
CA ASN A 256 -0.13 46.25 2.72
C ASN A 256 1.01 46.59 3.65
#